data_a88748804961c8ba0173631026726120
#
_entry.id   a88748804961c8ba0173631026726120
#
_cell.length_a   1.000
_cell.length_b   1.000
_cell.length_c   1.000
_cell.angle_alpha   90.00
_cell.angle_beta   90.00
_cell.angle_gamma   90.00
#
_symmetry.space_group_name_H-M   'P 1'
#
loop_
_entity.id
_entity.type
_entity.pdbx_description
1 polymer ?
#
loop_
_entity_poly.entity_id
_entity_poly.type
_entity_poly.pdbx_seq_one_letter_code
_entity_poly.pdbx_strand_id
1 'polypeptide(L)'
;MTVPRKAVVVAISGCSSSGKTTLSRLLRDIFPNTFVLHEDDFYRPETELPKKHDLLDWDCAEALSIPDIAKSLEHIRQEGTFPVCDLPDLDSKEDQNSVGKCPVPDAVIASLKARVHEWVQAGNPGHGILTDTASPIRLCVFDGFLLYAQSMSLVQPQMDIKLFLRVSYAKAKARREARSGYVTLEGFWEDPPGYVDKIVWPNYVEDHKWMFEGGDVEGKLRDDVVSDWDIKCQQDGLDIDMATTLQWAVEMVMTQLPDLVTKD
;
A
#
# COMPACT_ATOMS: atom_id res chain seq x y z
N MET A 1 -11.16 15.56 24.22
CA MET A 1 -12.03 14.53 23.63
C MET A 1 -11.43 14.20 22.29
N THR A 2 -10.98 12.96 22.09
CA THR A 2 -10.51 12.50 20.78
C THR A 2 -11.70 12.43 19.84
N VAL A 3 -11.57 13.00 18.63
CA VAL A 3 -12.60 12.87 17.59
C VAL A 3 -12.65 11.39 17.20
N PRO A 4 -13.82 10.74 17.20
CA PRO A 4 -13.92 9.35 16.76
C PRO A 4 -13.41 9.24 15.32
N ARG A 5 -12.56 8.24 15.07
CA ARG A 5 -12.06 7.99 13.70
C ARG A 5 -13.19 7.55 12.78
N LYS A 6 -13.15 8.00 11.54
CA LYS A 6 -14.11 7.59 10.49
C LYS A 6 -13.49 6.64 9.47
N ALA A 7 -12.18 6.46 9.50
CA ALA A 7 -11.50 5.46 8.66
C ALA A 7 -10.36 4.78 9.39
N VAL A 8 -10.11 3.52 9.02
CA VAL A 8 -8.93 2.73 9.36
C VAL A 8 -8.03 2.64 8.13
N VAL A 9 -6.74 2.89 8.30
CA VAL A 9 -5.75 2.88 7.22
C VAL A 9 -5.00 1.55 7.22
N VAL A 10 -5.18 0.79 6.13
CA VAL A 10 -4.39 -0.43 5.84
C VAL A 10 -3.26 -0.05 4.90
N ALA A 11 -2.05 0.05 5.42
CA ALA A 11 -0.86 0.38 4.66
C ALA A 11 -0.25 -0.89 4.03
N ILE A 12 0.03 -0.85 2.72
CA ILE A 12 0.67 -1.93 1.98
C ILE A 12 1.96 -1.41 1.37
N SER A 13 3.11 -1.82 1.91
CA SER A 13 4.42 -1.43 1.41
C SER A 13 5.20 -2.60 0.81
N GLY A 14 6.26 -2.28 0.11
CA GLY A 14 7.16 -3.22 -0.55
C GLY A 14 7.75 -2.66 -1.83
N CYS A 15 8.74 -3.31 -2.38
CA CYS A 15 9.44 -2.89 -3.60
C CYS A 15 8.46 -2.54 -4.74
N SER A 16 8.87 -1.64 -5.63
CA SER A 16 8.14 -1.42 -6.89
C SER A 16 7.93 -2.77 -7.61
N SER A 17 6.75 -2.94 -8.20
CA SER A 17 6.36 -4.18 -8.89
C SER A 17 6.20 -5.42 -7.99
N SER A 18 6.14 -5.28 -6.66
CA SER A 18 5.83 -6.38 -5.74
C SER A 18 4.36 -6.85 -5.81
N GLY A 19 3.48 -6.05 -6.38
CA GLY A 19 2.04 -6.35 -6.51
C GLY A 19 1.14 -5.59 -5.56
N LYS A 20 1.62 -4.54 -4.89
CA LYS A 20 0.87 -3.71 -3.95
C LYS A 20 -0.45 -3.21 -4.53
N THR A 21 -0.41 -2.52 -5.66
CA THR A 21 -1.60 -1.95 -6.31
C THR A 21 -2.63 -3.02 -6.71
N THR A 22 -2.16 -4.19 -7.17
CA THR A 22 -3.05 -5.32 -7.43
C THR A 22 -3.75 -5.78 -6.16
N LEU A 23 -3.00 -5.94 -5.06
CA LEU A 23 -3.57 -6.32 -3.76
C LEU A 23 -4.55 -5.28 -3.23
N SER A 24 -4.20 -4.00 -3.33
CA SER A 24 -5.03 -2.88 -2.86
C SER A 24 -6.39 -2.84 -3.56
N ARG A 25 -6.40 -2.98 -4.89
CA ARG A 25 -7.64 -3.05 -5.69
C ARG A 25 -8.48 -4.27 -5.35
N LEU A 26 -7.85 -5.44 -5.13
CA LEU A 26 -8.55 -6.65 -4.72
C LEU A 26 -9.16 -6.52 -3.31
N LEU A 27 -8.47 -5.91 -2.35
CA LEU A 27 -9.01 -5.64 -1.02
C LEU A 27 -10.18 -4.66 -1.09
N ARG A 28 -10.08 -3.59 -1.91
CA ARG A 28 -11.21 -2.67 -2.16
C ARG A 28 -12.44 -3.40 -2.67
N ASP A 29 -12.25 -4.33 -3.61
CA ASP A 29 -13.35 -5.06 -4.23
C ASP A 29 -13.95 -6.15 -3.32
N ILE A 30 -13.25 -6.55 -2.26
CA ILE A 30 -13.66 -7.59 -1.31
C ILE A 30 -14.33 -6.99 -0.07
N PHE A 31 -13.77 -5.92 0.51
CA PHE A 31 -14.32 -5.29 1.71
C PHE A 31 -15.31 -4.17 1.37
N PRO A 32 -16.48 -4.12 2.04
CA PRO A 32 -17.42 -3.01 1.86
C PRO A 32 -16.83 -1.68 2.37
N ASN A 33 -17.32 -0.57 1.85
CA ASN A 33 -16.93 0.80 2.25
C ASN A 33 -15.40 1.06 2.19
N THR A 34 -14.73 0.43 1.22
CA THR A 34 -13.28 0.51 1.04
C THR A 34 -12.92 1.36 -0.17
N PHE A 35 -11.86 2.14 -0.05
CA PHE A 35 -11.27 2.91 -1.14
C PHE A 35 -9.74 2.83 -1.07
N VAL A 36 -9.06 3.19 -2.14
CA VAL A 36 -7.59 3.12 -2.24
C VAL A 36 -7.01 4.52 -2.35
N LEU A 37 -5.92 4.76 -1.65
CA LEU A 37 -5.03 5.90 -1.81
C LEU A 37 -3.67 5.38 -2.27
N HIS A 38 -3.12 5.97 -3.32
CA HIS A 38 -1.81 5.59 -3.83
C HIS A 38 -0.75 6.62 -3.43
N GLU A 39 0.42 6.18 -2.95
CA GLU A 39 1.59 7.03 -2.76
C GLU A 39 1.98 7.74 -4.06
N ASP A 40 1.82 7.03 -5.18
CA ASP A 40 2.13 7.53 -6.53
C ASP A 40 1.30 8.76 -6.94
N ASP A 41 0.15 9.04 -6.30
CA ASP A 41 -0.64 10.24 -6.54
C ASP A 41 0.01 11.53 -5.98
N PHE A 42 1.07 11.38 -5.19
CA PHE A 42 1.77 12.48 -4.51
C PHE A 42 3.15 12.78 -5.10
N TYR A 43 3.44 12.31 -6.28
CA TYR A 43 4.68 12.71 -6.97
C TYR A 43 4.72 14.21 -7.21
N ARG A 44 5.90 14.78 -7.02
CA ARG A 44 6.20 16.16 -7.41
C ARG A 44 6.27 16.28 -8.93
N PRO A 45 6.11 17.50 -9.48
CA PRO A 45 6.37 17.76 -10.90
C PRO A 45 7.74 17.27 -11.34
N GLU A 46 7.86 16.77 -12.57
CA GLU A 46 9.10 16.22 -13.12
C GLU A 46 10.30 17.20 -13.01
N THR A 47 10.02 18.51 -13.11
CA THR A 47 11.01 19.58 -12.97
C THR A 47 11.63 19.70 -11.57
N GLU A 48 10.97 19.14 -10.56
CA GLU A 48 11.42 19.17 -9.16
C GLU A 48 12.09 17.86 -8.73
N LEU A 49 12.04 16.82 -9.57
CA LEU A 49 12.60 15.52 -9.23
C LEU A 49 14.13 15.56 -9.15
N PRO A 50 14.72 14.86 -8.16
CA PRO A 50 16.15 14.71 -8.08
C PRO A 50 16.69 13.85 -9.22
N LYS A 51 18.00 13.94 -9.44
CA LYS A 51 18.71 13.08 -10.39
C LYS A 51 19.73 12.21 -9.70
N LYS A 52 19.78 10.95 -10.08
CA LYS A 52 20.79 9.98 -9.67
C LYS A 52 21.33 9.27 -10.91
N HIS A 53 22.65 9.22 -11.06
CA HIS A 53 23.31 8.70 -12.27
C HIS A 53 22.81 9.34 -13.59
N ASP A 54 22.60 10.67 -13.57
CA ASP A 54 22.05 11.47 -14.69
C ASP A 54 20.61 11.07 -15.13
N LEU A 55 19.92 10.20 -14.37
CA LEU A 55 18.54 9.81 -14.56
C LEU A 55 17.64 10.51 -13.55
N LEU A 56 16.40 10.84 -13.94
CA LEU A 56 15.37 11.28 -12.98
C LEU A 56 15.13 10.17 -11.98
N ASP A 57 15.10 10.50 -10.69
CA ASP A 57 14.87 9.54 -9.62
C ASP A 57 13.43 9.65 -9.10
N TRP A 58 12.56 8.80 -9.62
CA TRP A 58 11.17 8.69 -9.19
C TRP A 58 11.00 7.79 -7.95
N ASP A 59 12.01 6.96 -7.64
CA ASP A 59 11.92 5.92 -6.62
C ASP A 59 12.62 6.36 -5.31
N CYS A 60 12.43 7.63 -4.90
CA CYS A 60 13.00 8.19 -3.66
C CYS A 60 12.02 9.12 -2.93
N ALA A 61 12.31 9.42 -1.67
CA ALA A 61 11.45 10.25 -0.82
C ALA A 61 11.33 11.70 -1.30
N GLU A 62 12.39 12.23 -1.90
CA GLU A 62 12.45 13.60 -2.43
C GLU A 62 11.54 13.78 -3.65
N ALA A 63 11.18 12.70 -4.33
CA ALA A 63 10.23 12.72 -5.44
C ALA A 63 8.77 12.89 -4.99
N LEU A 64 8.49 12.75 -3.70
CA LEU A 64 7.13 12.74 -3.14
C LEU A 64 6.85 13.98 -2.28
N SER A 65 5.59 14.40 -2.25
CA SER A 65 5.09 15.40 -1.28
C SER A 65 4.63 14.70 0.01
N ILE A 66 5.60 14.30 0.85
CA ILE A 66 5.31 13.62 2.13
C ILE A 66 4.37 14.42 3.04
N PRO A 67 4.47 15.77 3.15
CA PRO A 67 3.53 16.55 3.94
C PRO A 67 2.08 16.45 3.44
N ASP A 68 1.86 16.35 2.12
CA ASP A 68 0.51 16.23 1.56
C ASP A 68 -0.05 14.82 1.75
N ILE A 69 0.79 13.78 1.68
CA ILE A 69 0.41 12.42 2.10
C ILE A 69 -0.07 12.42 3.55
N ALA A 70 0.70 13.02 4.47
CA ALA A 70 0.35 13.06 5.89
C ALA A 70 -0.97 13.78 6.14
N LYS A 71 -1.18 14.95 5.52
CA LYS A 71 -2.44 15.71 5.62
C LYS A 71 -3.63 14.93 5.06
N SER A 72 -3.44 14.27 3.93
CA SER A 72 -4.50 13.47 3.29
C SER A 72 -4.92 12.30 4.17
N LEU A 73 -3.97 11.58 4.76
CA LEU A 73 -4.28 10.48 5.68
C LEU A 73 -4.92 10.97 6.97
N GLU A 74 -4.47 12.10 7.52
CA GLU A 74 -5.11 12.72 8.69
C GLU A 74 -6.57 13.06 8.40
N HIS A 75 -6.84 13.73 7.27
CA HIS A 75 -8.21 14.04 6.83
C HIS A 75 -9.05 12.77 6.65
N ILE A 76 -8.51 11.75 5.97
CA ILE A 76 -9.18 10.47 5.75
C ILE A 76 -9.57 9.82 7.08
N ARG A 77 -8.70 9.80 8.06
CA ARG A 77 -8.99 9.23 9.39
C ARG A 77 -10.10 9.98 10.11
N GLN A 78 -10.15 11.32 9.97
CA GLN A 78 -11.12 12.18 10.66
C GLN A 78 -12.46 12.22 9.94
N GLU A 79 -12.47 12.28 8.60
CA GLU A 79 -13.68 12.51 7.80
C GLU A 79 -14.16 11.28 7.02
N GLY A 80 -13.32 10.26 6.84
CA GLY A 80 -13.65 9.05 6.09
C GLY A 80 -13.74 9.27 4.57
N THR A 81 -13.25 10.40 4.06
CA THR A 81 -13.33 10.77 2.64
C THR A 81 -11.98 11.30 2.16
N PHE A 82 -11.79 11.35 0.85
CA PHE A 82 -10.68 12.12 0.29
C PHE A 82 -10.79 13.60 0.66
N PRO A 83 -9.66 14.29 0.93
CA PRO A 83 -9.68 15.72 1.14
C PRO A 83 -10.19 16.44 -0.13
N VAL A 84 -11.13 17.36 0.06
CA VAL A 84 -11.55 18.29 -0.99
C VAL A 84 -10.48 19.38 -1.04
N CYS A 85 -9.44 19.18 -1.81
CA CYS A 85 -8.35 20.14 -1.97
C CYS A 85 -7.89 20.19 -3.44
N ASP A 86 -7.04 21.16 -3.73
CA ASP A 86 -6.45 21.40 -5.06
C ASP A 86 -5.54 20.28 -5.59
N LEU A 87 -5.56 19.11 -4.95
CA LEU A 87 -4.94 17.91 -5.48
C LEU A 87 -5.78 17.42 -6.68
N PRO A 88 -5.17 17.17 -7.83
CA PRO A 88 -5.91 16.70 -8.99
C PRO A 88 -6.63 15.40 -8.63
N ASP A 89 -7.86 15.28 -9.09
CA ASP A 89 -8.82 14.18 -8.92
C ASP A 89 -8.19 12.84 -8.50
N LEU A 90 -8.02 12.65 -7.17
CA LEU A 90 -7.45 11.41 -6.61
C LEU A 90 -8.32 10.18 -6.99
N ASP A 91 -9.63 10.38 -7.16
CA ASP A 91 -10.56 9.34 -7.60
C ASP A 91 -10.35 8.91 -9.07
N SER A 92 -9.77 9.77 -9.93
CA SER A 92 -9.65 9.49 -11.37
C SER A 92 -8.31 8.86 -11.77
N LYS A 93 -7.28 8.93 -10.94
CA LYS A 93 -5.95 8.39 -11.25
C LYS A 93 -5.83 6.90 -10.99
N GLU A 94 -6.61 6.37 -10.06
CA GLU A 94 -6.56 4.98 -9.63
C GLU A 94 -6.65 3.98 -10.79
N ASP A 95 -7.49 4.26 -11.79
CA ASP A 95 -7.73 3.35 -12.92
C ASP A 95 -6.79 3.60 -14.12
N GLN A 96 -5.99 4.67 -14.12
CA GLN A 96 -5.15 5.04 -15.27
C GLN A 96 -3.92 4.14 -15.42
N ASN A 97 -3.34 3.66 -14.32
CA ASN A 97 -2.19 2.75 -14.36
C ASN A 97 -2.65 1.30 -14.49
N SER A 98 -2.32 0.67 -15.61
CA SER A 98 -2.63 -0.74 -15.84
C SER A 98 -1.80 -1.63 -14.91
N VAL A 99 -2.48 -2.50 -14.15
CA VAL A 99 -1.85 -3.58 -13.38
C VAL A 99 -1.82 -4.91 -14.15
N GLY A 100 -2.23 -4.91 -15.40
CA GLY A 100 -2.35 -6.10 -16.22
C GLY A 100 -3.54 -6.99 -15.84
N LYS A 101 -3.54 -8.23 -16.35
CA LYS A 101 -4.57 -9.23 -16.03
C LYS A 101 -4.45 -9.64 -14.57
N CYS A 102 -5.58 -9.69 -13.85
CA CYS A 102 -5.61 -10.17 -12.48
C CYS A 102 -5.02 -11.60 -12.38
N PRO A 103 -3.98 -11.81 -11.54
CA PRO A 103 -3.34 -13.11 -11.41
C PRO A 103 -4.07 -14.06 -10.46
N VAL A 104 -5.16 -13.60 -9.81
CA VAL A 104 -5.93 -14.40 -8.85
C VAL A 104 -7.12 -15.03 -9.56
N PRO A 105 -7.36 -16.36 -9.41
CA PRO A 105 -8.54 -17.00 -9.97
C PRO A 105 -9.85 -16.42 -9.41
N ASP A 106 -10.85 -16.23 -10.27
CA ASP A 106 -12.16 -15.68 -9.89
C ASP A 106 -12.83 -16.46 -8.76
N ALA A 107 -12.65 -17.78 -8.71
CA ALA A 107 -13.17 -18.63 -7.64
C ALA A 107 -12.59 -18.28 -6.26
N VAL A 108 -11.30 -17.90 -6.19
CA VAL A 108 -10.66 -17.46 -4.94
C VAL A 108 -11.23 -16.11 -4.50
N ILE A 109 -11.36 -15.16 -5.44
CA ILE A 109 -11.95 -13.84 -5.16
C ILE A 109 -13.40 -14.01 -4.66
N ALA A 110 -14.20 -14.82 -5.34
CA ALA A 110 -15.59 -15.08 -4.96
C ALA A 110 -15.70 -15.71 -3.56
N SER A 111 -14.82 -16.67 -3.24
CA SER A 111 -14.75 -17.29 -1.90
C SER A 111 -14.42 -16.29 -0.81
N LEU A 112 -13.44 -15.40 -1.05
CA LEU A 112 -13.04 -14.36 -0.09
C LEU A 112 -14.15 -13.31 0.09
N LYS A 113 -14.84 -12.91 -0.99
CA LYS A 113 -16.01 -12.03 -0.90
C LYS A 113 -17.13 -12.64 -0.05
N ALA A 114 -17.43 -13.93 -0.26
CA ALA A 114 -18.42 -14.64 0.54
C ALA A 114 -18.03 -14.70 2.02
N ARG A 115 -16.74 -14.97 2.32
CA ARG A 115 -16.21 -15.00 3.69
C ARG A 115 -16.30 -13.64 4.38
N VAL A 116 -15.94 -12.54 3.70
CA VAL A 116 -16.06 -11.19 4.25
C VAL A 116 -17.52 -10.79 4.41
N HIS A 117 -18.40 -11.18 3.45
CA HIS A 117 -19.83 -10.96 3.57
C HIS A 117 -20.41 -11.64 4.82
N GLU A 118 -20.02 -12.88 5.11
CA GLU A 118 -20.43 -13.58 6.34
C GLU A 118 -19.85 -12.89 7.58
N TRP A 119 -18.59 -12.48 7.55
CA TRP A 119 -17.90 -11.85 8.67
C TRP A 119 -18.55 -10.54 9.14
N VAL A 120 -19.17 -9.77 8.23
CA VAL A 120 -19.90 -8.53 8.59
C VAL A 120 -21.35 -8.77 9.06
N GLN A 121 -21.88 -10.02 9.04
CA GLN A 121 -23.23 -10.33 9.48
C GLN A 121 -23.38 -10.31 11.00
N ALA A 122 -24.61 -10.17 11.47
CA ALA A 122 -24.94 -10.16 12.89
C ALA A 122 -24.38 -11.40 13.64
N GLY A 123 -23.72 -11.16 14.75
CA GLY A 123 -23.10 -12.20 15.57
C GLY A 123 -21.65 -12.53 15.21
N ASN A 124 -21.11 -11.95 14.15
CA ASN A 124 -19.71 -12.10 13.74
C ASN A 124 -18.85 -10.88 14.13
N PRO A 125 -17.51 -11.03 14.25
CA PRO A 125 -16.62 -9.97 14.74
C PRO A 125 -16.63 -8.67 13.94
N GLY A 126 -16.92 -8.72 12.64
CA GLY A 126 -16.98 -7.56 11.74
C GLY A 126 -18.35 -6.86 11.71
N HIS A 127 -19.34 -7.38 12.46
CA HIS A 127 -20.68 -6.81 12.46
C HIS A 127 -20.68 -5.34 12.89
N GLY A 128 -21.33 -4.50 12.09
CA GLY A 128 -21.46 -3.06 12.38
C GLY A 128 -20.23 -2.22 12.07
N ILE A 129 -19.05 -2.80 11.84
CA ILE A 129 -17.82 -2.01 11.63
C ILE A 129 -17.84 -1.28 10.30
N LEU A 130 -17.96 -2.01 9.19
CA LEU A 130 -17.93 -1.44 7.83
C LEU A 130 -19.32 -1.23 7.24
N THR A 131 -20.38 -1.70 7.91
CA THR A 131 -21.75 -1.75 7.38
C THR A 131 -22.75 -0.94 8.20
N ASP A 132 -22.34 -0.29 9.29
CA ASP A 132 -23.22 0.60 10.05
C ASP A 132 -23.63 1.78 9.16
N THR A 133 -24.94 2.00 9.04
CA THR A 133 -25.50 3.09 8.23
C THR A 133 -25.52 4.43 8.97
N ALA A 134 -25.42 4.42 10.30
CA ALA A 134 -25.47 5.64 11.11
C ALA A 134 -24.08 6.29 11.27
N SER A 135 -23.02 5.49 11.38
CA SER A 135 -21.64 5.97 11.50
C SER A 135 -20.67 4.94 10.91
N PRO A 136 -20.65 4.76 9.58
CA PRO A 136 -19.82 3.73 8.97
C PRO A 136 -18.34 4.10 9.12
N ILE A 137 -17.54 3.16 9.64
CA ILE A 137 -16.09 3.23 9.47
C ILE A 137 -15.76 2.81 8.05
N ARG A 138 -14.89 3.56 7.40
CA ARG A 138 -14.37 3.24 6.07
C ARG A 138 -12.99 2.60 6.18
N LEU A 139 -12.66 1.77 5.21
CA LEU A 139 -11.35 1.20 5.07
C LEU A 139 -10.59 1.97 3.98
N CYS A 140 -9.48 2.62 4.34
CA CYS A 140 -8.56 3.21 3.38
C CYS A 140 -7.40 2.25 3.18
N VAL A 141 -7.25 1.69 1.98
CA VAL A 141 -6.05 0.92 1.62
C VAL A 141 -5.05 1.90 1.03
N PHE A 142 -3.93 2.10 1.70
CA PHE A 142 -2.87 3.00 1.27
C PHE A 142 -1.66 2.19 0.80
N ASP A 143 -1.35 2.22 -0.50
CA ASP A 143 -0.20 1.51 -1.04
C ASP A 143 0.92 2.45 -1.48
N GLY A 144 2.15 2.00 -1.21
CA GLY A 144 3.34 2.77 -1.57
C GLY A 144 4.62 1.97 -1.42
N PHE A 145 5.68 2.43 -2.07
CA PHE A 145 6.97 1.73 -2.07
C PHE A 145 7.89 2.16 -0.91
N LEU A 146 7.61 3.30 -0.26
CA LEU A 146 8.43 3.86 0.81
C LEU A 146 7.79 3.86 2.20
N LEU A 147 6.55 3.36 2.38
CA LEU A 147 5.73 3.62 3.58
C LEU A 147 6.44 3.34 4.92
N TYR A 148 7.37 2.40 4.95
CA TYR A 148 8.12 2.05 6.17
C TYR A 148 9.57 2.56 6.16
N ALA A 149 9.97 3.34 5.15
CA ALA A 149 11.25 4.03 5.14
C ALA A 149 11.31 5.09 6.26
N GLN A 150 12.50 5.39 6.76
CA GLN A 150 12.69 6.40 7.82
C GLN A 150 12.24 7.80 7.39
N SER A 151 12.33 8.11 6.10
CA SER A 151 11.83 9.35 5.50
C SER A 151 10.32 9.55 5.67
N MET A 152 9.55 8.47 5.85
CA MET A 152 8.10 8.48 6.01
C MET A 152 7.62 8.60 7.47
N SER A 153 8.50 8.98 8.40
CA SER A 153 8.18 9.10 9.84
C SER A 153 6.97 10.00 10.13
N LEU A 154 6.71 11.01 9.32
CA LEU A 154 5.53 11.88 9.43
C LEU A 154 4.21 11.17 9.09
N VAL A 155 4.28 10.19 8.19
CA VAL A 155 3.12 9.44 7.67
C VAL A 155 2.80 8.20 8.51
N GLN A 156 3.82 7.56 9.07
CA GLN A 156 3.72 6.28 9.78
C GLN A 156 2.69 6.26 10.93
N PRO A 157 2.52 7.33 11.74
CA PRO A 157 1.51 7.35 12.80
C PRO A 157 0.06 7.27 12.30
N GLN A 158 -0.15 7.48 11.00
CA GLN A 158 -1.48 7.41 10.38
C GLN A 158 -1.87 6.00 9.92
N MET A 159 -0.93 5.05 9.95
CA MET A 159 -1.12 3.68 9.47
C MET A 159 -1.53 2.75 10.61
N ASP A 160 -2.71 2.13 10.51
CA ASP A 160 -3.27 1.28 11.58
C ASP A 160 -2.90 -0.20 11.39
N ILE A 161 -2.99 -0.72 10.16
CA ILE A 161 -2.59 -2.08 9.81
C ILE A 161 -1.46 -1.98 8.80
N LYS A 162 -0.33 -2.63 9.07
CA LYS A 162 0.88 -2.49 8.25
C LYS A 162 1.25 -3.82 7.61
N LEU A 163 1.07 -3.91 6.30
CA LEU A 163 1.39 -5.10 5.50
C LEU A 163 2.63 -4.85 4.64
N PHE A 164 3.57 -5.79 4.61
CA PHE A 164 4.78 -5.68 3.81
C PHE A 164 4.90 -6.83 2.82
N LEU A 165 4.97 -6.50 1.52
CA LEU A 165 5.12 -7.47 0.44
C LEU A 165 6.58 -7.63 0.06
N ARG A 166 7.02 -8.88 -0.01
CA ARG A 166 8.39 -9.24 -0.36
C ARG A 166 8.46 -9.85 -1.75
N VAL A 167 9.42 -9.41 -2.51
CA VAL A 167 9.70 -9.92 -3.86
C VAL A 167 11.20 -9.95 -4.08
N SER A 168 11.70 -10.95 -4.82
CA SER A 168 13.10 -11.01 -5.21
C SER A 168 13.46 -9.93 -6.23
N TYR A 169 14.73 -9.50 -6.22
CA TYR A 169 15.26 -8.59 -7.23
C TYR A 169 14.94 -9.05 -8.65
N ALA A 170 15.20 -10.32 -8.93
CA ALA A 170 14.99 -10.89 -10.26
C ALA A 170 13.51 -10.76 -10.71
N LYS A 171 12.57 -11.02 -9.80
CA LYS A 171 11.13 -10.95 -10.11
C LYS A 171 10.62 -9.51 -10.18
N ALA A 172 11.07 -8.63 -9.28
CA ALA A 172 10.75 -7.21 -9.31
C ALA A 172 11.21 -6.57 -10.62
N LYS A 173 12.47 -6.83 -11.01
CA LYS A 173 13.06 -6.36 -12.26
C LYS A 173 12.29 -6.85 -13.49
N ALA A 174 12.08 -8.16 -13.59
CA ALA A 174 11.36 -8.74 -14.73
C ALA A 174 9.94 -8.17 -14.87
N ARG A 175 9.24 -7.92 -13.74
CA ARG A 175 7.89 -7.34 -13.75
C ARG A 175 7.92 -5.86 -14.14
N ARG A 176 8.88 -5.08 -13.65
CA ARG A 176 8.99 -3.65 -13.96
C ARG A 176 9.36 -3.42 -15.42
N GLU A 177 10.35 -4.14 -15.93
CA GLU A 177 10.78 -4.08 -17.33
C GLU A 177 9.72 -4.59 -18.32
N ALA A 178 8.78 -5.42 -17.89
CA ALA A 178 7.65 -5.87 -18.69
C ALA A 178 6.50 -4.85 -18.80
N ARG A 179 6.53 -3.76 -18.03
CA ARG A 179 5.54 -2.69 -18.12
C ARG A 179 5.84 -1.78 -19.31
N SER A 180 4.78 -1.26 -19.94
CA SER A 180 4.91 -0.29 -21.02
C SER A 180 5.24 1.13 -20.53
N GLY A 181 5.22 1.38 -19.21
CA GLY A 181 5.49 2.66 -18.58
C GLY A 181 4.43 3.07 -17.55
N TYR A 182 4.48 4.32 -17.12
CA TYR A 182 3.64 4.89 -16.07
C TYR A 182 2.99 6.19 -16.52
N VAL A 183 1.73 6.41 -16.14
CA VAL A 183 1.07 7.70 -16.30
C VAL A 183 1.58 8.63 -15.20
N THR A 184 2.08 9.81 -15.59
CA THR A 184 2.56 10.87 -14.70
C THR A 184 1.68 12.11 -14.82
N LEU A 185 1.94 13.15 -14.03
CA LEU A 185 1.24 14.43 -14.15
C LEU A 185 1.45 15.08 -15.52
N GLU A 186 2.64 14.96 -16.07
CA GLU A 186 3.04 15.56 -17.36
C GLU A 186 2.76 14.67 -18.56
N GLY A 187 2.35 13.40 -18.35
CA GLY A 187 2.04 12.49 -19.43
C GLY A 187 2.40 11.04 -19.16
N PHE A 188 3.45 10.53 -19.81
CA PHE A 188 3.82 9.13 -19.75
C PHE A 188 5.34 8.98 -19.57
N TRP A 189 5.73 8.21 -18.55
CA TRP A 189 7.12 7.87 -18.26
C TRP A 189 7.41 6.43 -18.65
N GLU A 190 8.51 6.22 -19.35
CA GLU A 190 9.07 4.90 -19.63
C GLU A 190 10.47 4.80 -19.01
N ASP A 191 10.71 3.73 -18.26
CA ASP A 191 12.00 3.52 -17.60
C ASP A 191 13.12 3.42 -18.63
N PRO A 192 14.20 4.23 -18.53
CA PRO A 192 15.37 4.07 -19.37
C PRO A 192 16.04 2.70 -19.14
N PRO A 193 16.81 2.19 -20.13
CA PRO A 193 17.52 0.93 -19.97
C PRO A 193 18.40 0.88 -18.71
N GLY A 194 18.24 -0.16 -17.89
CA GLY A 194 18.95 -0.34 -16.64
C GLY A 194 18.48 0.55 -15.48
N TYR A 195 17.29 1.16 -15.59
CA TYR A 195 16.73 2.00 -14.53
C TYR A 195 16.52 1.21 -13.24
N VAL A 196 16.03 -0.02 -13.32
CA VAL A 196 15.85 -0.88 -12.15
C VAL A 196 17.17 -1.12 -11.41
N ASP A 197 18.24 -1.38 -12.17
CA ASP A 197 19.56 -1.69 -11.61
C ASP A 197 20.23 -0.48 -10.96
N LYS A 198 20.00 0.72 -11.53
CA LYS A 198 20.71 1.95 -11.10
C LYS A 198 19.92 2.75 -10.09
N ILE A 199 18.61 2.70 -10.11
CA ILE A 199 17.73 3.57 -9.33
C ILE A 199 16.83 2.74 -8.41
N VAL A 200 15.89 1.97 -8.97
CA VAL A 200 14.79 1.35 -8.21
C VAL A 200 15.29 0.42 -7.12
N TRP A 201 16.12 -0.56 -7.49
CA TRP A 201 16.59 -1.55 -6.52
C TRP A 201 17.60 -1.00 -5.51
N PRO A 202 18.61 -0.20 -5.91
CA PRO A 202 19.49 0.45 -4.93
C PRO A 202 18.76 1.34 -3.93
N ASN A 203 17.76 2.11 -4.36
CA ASN A 203 16.95 2.94 -3.46
C ASN A 203 16.12 2.05 -2.52
N TYR A 204 15.45 1.03 -3.04
CA TYR A 204 14.72 0.08 -2.21
C TYR A 204 15.60 -0.56 -1.13
N VAL A 205 16.81 -0.99 -1.48
CA VAL A 205 17.77 -1.55 -0.51
C VAL A 205 18.13 -0.52 0.54
N GLU A 206 18.48 0.72 0.13
CA GLU A 206 18.89 1.77 1.07
C GLU A 206 17.79 2.10 2.06
N ASP A 207 16.54 2.23 1.59
CA ASP A 207 15.40 2.61 2.41
C ASP A 207 14.88 1.50 3.33
N HIS A 208 15.14 0.22 2.99
CA HIS A 208 14.54 -0.91 3.70
C HIS A 208 15.55 -1.83 4.39
N LYS A 209 16.86 -1.73 4.11
CA LYS A 209 17.89 -2.59 4.71
C LYS A 209 17.84 -2.65 6.24
N TRP A 210 17.39 -1.57 6.88
CA TRP A 210 17.26 -1.49 8.34
C TRP A 210 16.24 -2.49 8.92
N MET A 211 15.29 -2.94 8.10
CA MET A 211 14.27 -3.91 8.49
C MET A 211 14.78 -5.36 8.51
N PHE A 212 15.94 -5.62 7.93
CA PHE A 212 16.42 -6.98 7.65
C PHE A 212 17.69 -7.33 8.42
N GLU A 213 17.83 -8.61 8.79
CA GLU A 213 19.06 -9.13 9.39
C GLU A 213 20.24 -8.94 8.41
N GLY A 214 21.33 -8.36 8.91
CA GLY A 214 22.49 -8.05 8.08
C GLY A 214 22.27 -7.03 6.94
N GLY A 215 21.08 -6.42 6.86
CA GLY A 215 20.73 -5.49 5.78
C GLY A 215 20.39 -6.15 4.44
N ASP A 216 20.23 -7.46 4.41
CA ASP A 216 19.84 -8.22 3.22
C ASP A 216 18.31 -8.16 3.03
N VAL A 217 17.84 -7.34 2.08
CA VAL A 217 16.41 -7.15 1.82
C VAL A 217 15.71 -8.39 1.23
N GLU A 218 16.48 -9.38 0.78
CA GLU A 218 15.97 -10.68 0.37
C GLU A 218 16.07 -11.72 1.50
N GLY A 219 16.76 -11.37 2.60
CA GLY A 219 16.95 -12.19 3.79
C GLY A 219 15.78 -12.15 4.76
N LYS A 220 16.05 -12.47 6.03
CA LYS A 220 15.04 -12.50 7.10
C LYS A 220 14.79 -11.10 7.64
N LEU A 221 13.51 -10.76 7.87
CA LEU A 221 13.13 -9.57 8.66
C LEU A 221 13.60 -9.72 10.10
N ARG A 222 14.06 -8.62 10.69
CA ARG A 222 14.42 -8.56 12.10
C ARG A 222 13.18 -8.73 12.97
N ASP A 223 13.31 -9.50 14.04
CA ASP A 223 12.20 -9.79 14.94
C ASP A 223 11.67 -8.53 15.65
N ASP A 224 12.55 -7.58 16.01
CA ASP A 224 12.19 -6.29 16.59
C ASP A 224 11.41 -5.38 15.63
N VAL A 225 11.66 -5.44 14.33
CA VAL A 225 10.87 -4.71 13.34
C VAL A 225 9.44 -5.25 13.27
N VAL A 226 9.29 -6.56 13.33
CA VAL A 226 7.96 -7.19 13.30
C VAL A 226 7.18 -6.89 14.59
N SER A 227 7.84 -6.91 15.77
CA SER A 227 7.19 -6.68 17.06
C SER A 227 6.93 -5.21 17.37
N ASP A 228 7.95 -4.37 17.22
CA ASP A 228 7.91 -2.99 17.72
C ASP A 228 7.23 -2.03 16.74
N TRP A 229 7.35 -2.31 15.43
CA TRP A 229 6.69 -1.54 14.37
C TRP A 229 5.36 -2.13 13.94
N ASP A 230 5.02 -3.31 14.43
CA ASP A 230 3.80 -4.07 14.08
C ASP A 230 3.63 -4.30 12.57
N ILE A 231 4.74 -4.48 11.87
CA ILE A 231 4.74 -4.75 10.43
C ILE A 231 4.48 -6.24 10.21
N LYS A 232 3.39 -6.55 9.51
CA LYS A 232 3.02 -7.91 9.16
C LYS A 232 3.62 -8.29 7.82
N CYS A 233 4.29 -9.43 7.79
CA CYS A 233 4.88 -10.01 6.59
C CYS A 233 4.57 -11.50 6.54
N GLN A 234 4.40 -12.04 5.34
CA GLN A 234 4.25 -13.48 5.16
C GLN A 234 5.56 -14.19 5.51
N GLN A 235 5.48 -15.24 6.32
CA GLN A 235 6.65 -15.96 6.84
C GLN A 235 7.32 -16.86 5.80
N ASP A 236 6.59 -17.26 4.76
CA ASP A 236 7.01 -18.29 3.81
C ASP A 236 8.01 -17.78 2.73
N GLY A 237 8.62 -16.61 2.94
CA GLY A 237 9.74 -16.16 2.11
C GLY A 237 9.37 -15.14 1.03
N LEU A 238 10.16 -15.17 -0.06
CA LEU A 238 10.02 -14.27 -1.19
C LEU A 238 9.05 -14.84 -2.24
N ASP A 239 8.54 -13.97 -3.09
CA ASP A 239 7.86 -14.33 -4.34
C ASP A 239 6.56 -15.13 -4.18
N ILE A 240 5.90 -15.02 -3.05
CA ILE A 240 4.62 -15.66 -2.80
C ILE A 240 3.61 -15.24 -3.88
N ASP A 241 2.79 -16.14 -4.34
CA ASP A 241 1.78 -15.87 -5.35
C ASP A 241 0.68 -14.94 -4.82
N MET A 242 0.03 -14.21 -5.73
CA MET A 242 -0.96 -13.19 -5.34
C MET A 242 -2.22 -13.78 -4.72
N ALA A 243 -2.61 -15.01 -5.06
CA ALA A 243 -3.79 -15.65 -4.47
C ALA A 243 -3.54 -15.97 -2.99
N THR A 244 -2.38 -16.53 -2.66
CA THR A 244 -1.94 -16.76 -1.28
C THR A 244 -1.77 -15.44 -0.52
N THR A 245 -1.19 -14.43 -1.16
CA THR A 245 -1.01 -13.09 -0.58
C THR A 245 -2.35 -12.42 -0.27
N LEU A 246 -3.32 -12.53 -1.16
CA LEU A 246 -4.67 -11.99 -0.97
C LEU A 246 -5.40 -12.67 0.20
N GLN A 247 -5.33 -14.00 0.29
CA GLN A 247 -5.93 -14.75 1.39
C GLN A 247 -5.35 -14.31 2.74
N TRP A 248 -4.02 -14.19 2.81
CA TRP A 248 -3.32 -13.71 4.00
C TRP A 248 -3.72 -12.27 4.36
N ALA A 249 -3.75 -11.35 3.39
CA ALA A 249 -4.10 -9.95 3.65
C ALA A 249 -5.56 -9.80 4.13
N VAL A 250 -6.50 -10.54 3.54
CA VAL A 250 -7.90 -10.57 4.01
C VAL A 250 -7.98 -11.06 5.45
N GLU A 251 -7.25 -12.13 5.81
CA GLU A 251 -7.18 -12.62 7.19
C GLU A 251 -6.63 -11.58 8.16
N MET A 252 -5.55 -10.88 7.79
CA MET A 252 -4.96 -9.83 8.63
C MET A 252 -5.95 -8.71 8.90
N VAL A 253 -6.65 -8.23 7.87
CA VAL A 253 -7.66 -7.18 8.03
C VAL A 253 -8.82 -7.66 8.92
N MET A 254 -9.38 -8.84 8.65
CA MET A 254 -10.50 -9.39 9.43
C MET A 254 -10.14 -9.59 10.92
N THR A 255 -8.89 -9.95 11.20
CA THR A 255 -8.43 -10.19 12.57
C THR A 255 -8.16 -8.90 13.34
N GLN A 256 -7.54 -7.90 12.70
CA GLN A 256 -7.07 -6.70 13.39
C GLN A 256 -8.12 -5.58 13.47
N LEU A 257 -9.00 -5.49 12.46
CA LEU A 257 -9.96 -4.39 12.37
C LEU A 257 -10.91 -4.28 13.58
N PRO A 258 -11.46 -5.36 14.15
CA PRO A 258 -12.32 -5.27 15.33
C PRO A 258 -11.62 -4.66 16.54
N ASP A 259 -10.36 -5.04 16.79
CA ASP A 259 -9.58 -4.52 17.94
C ASP A 259 -9.27 -3.03 17.82
N LEU A 260 -9.12 -2.52 16.58
CA LEU A 260 -8.84 -1.11 16.32
C LEU A 260 -10.06 -0.22 16.54
N VAL A 261 -11.25 -0.74 16.28
CA VAL A 261 -12.51 0.02 16.40
C VAL A 261 -13.06 0.00 17.84
N THR A 262 -12.77 -1.05 18.60
CA THR A 262 -13.23 -1.15 20.01
C THR A 262 -12.37 -0.37 21.01
N LYS A 263 -11.18 0.11 20.61
CA LYS A 263 -10.25 0.85 21.48
C LYS A 263 -10.45 2.37 21.47
N ASP A 264 -11.29 2.88 20.59
CA ASP A 264 -11.69 4.31 20.51
C ASP A 264 -13.02 4.52 21.21
#